data_c398451de44631298865427c9df17d41
#
_entry.id   c398451de44631298865427c9df17d41
#
_cell.length_a   1.000
_cell.length_b   1.000
_cell.length_c   1.000
_cell.angle_alpha   90.00
_cell.angle_beta   90.00
_cell.angle_gamma   90.00
#
_symmetry.space_group_name_H-M   'P 1'
#
loop_
_entity.id
_entity.type
_entity.pdbx_description
1 polymer ?
#
loop_
_entity_poly.entity_id
_entity_poly.type
_entity_poly.pdbx_seq_one_letter_code
_entity_poly.pdbx_strand_id
1 'polypeptide(L)'
;MAGLNCEIKWETRLCEVNGELGYFHCWEHWSNVIGASALRGGHPGGQVGQIYGIVEFPEEVRRVEPYEIHFKDEINDILRAMNEHKEMSANEETSENL
;
A
#
# COMPACT_ATOMS: atom_id res chain seq x y z
N MET A 1 13.11 35.87 -1.50
CA MET A 1 11.96 36.12 -0.72
C MET A 1 11.68 35.00 0.23
N ALA A 2 11.42 35.39 1.43
CA ALA A 2 11.16 34.39 2.45
C ALA A 2 9.80 33.71 2.30
N GLY A 3 9.28 33.64 1.15
CA GLY A 3 7.95 33.19 1.03
C GLY A 3 7.72 31.80 1.53
N LEU A 4 6.92 31.16 0.89
CA LEU A 4 6.38 29.88 1.23
C LEU A 4 7.42 28.79 1.14
N ASN A 5 7.83 28.29 2.28
CA ASN A 5 8.58 27.04 2.33
C ASN A 5 7.61 25.88 2.23
N CYS A 6 7.25 25.55 1.01
CA CYS A 6 6.52 24.31 0.79
C CYS A 6 7.54 23.19 0.60
N GLU A 7 7.83 22.49 1.65
CA GLU A 7 8.56 21.24 1.52
C GLU A 7 7.56 20.13 1.23
N ILE A 8 7.58 19.66 0.00
CA ILE A 8 6.89 18.41 -0.32
C ILE A 8 7.86 17.30 -0.01
N LYS A 9 7.67 16.65 1.12
CA LYS A 9 8.46 15.48 1.45
C LYS A 9 7.83 14.27 0.79
N TRP A 10 8.50 13.77 -0.22
CA TRP A 10 8.17 12.48 -0.78
C TRP A 10 8.90 11.44 0.05
N GLU A 11 8.17 10.79 0.94
CA GLU A 11 8.76 9.71 1.71
C GLU A 11 8.70 8.43 0.90
N THR A 12 9.86 7.99 0.46
CA THR A 12 9.97 6.69 -0.15
C THR A 12 10.11 5.64 0.93
N ARG A 13 9.51 4.49 0.73
CA ARG A 13 9.58 3.39 1.67
C ARG A 13 10.35 2.23 1.06
N LEU A 14 11.28 1.68 1.82
CA LEU A 14 12.01 0.51 1.36
C LEU A 14 11.08 -0.69 1.33
N CYS A 15 11.10 -1.42 0.23
CA CYS A 15 10.27 -2.60 0.07
C CYS A 15 11.01 -3.70 -0.68
N GLU A 16 10.43 -4.89 -0.64
CA GLU A 16 10.91 -6.03 -1.38
C GLU A 16 9.77 -6.56 -2.25
N VAL A 17 10.08 -6.82 -3.51
CA VAL A 17 9.14 -7.36 -4.48
C VAL A 17 9.82 -8.55 -5.14
N ASN A 18 9.28 -9.75 -4.92
CA ASN A 18 9.83 -10.98 -5.49
C ASN A 18 11.33 -11.16 -5.25
N GLY A 19 11.79 -10.81 -4.05
CA GLY A 19 13.19 -10.96 -3.67
C GLY A 19 14.09 -9.81 -4.07
N GLU A 20 13.58 -8.80 -4.74
CA GLU A 20 14.35 -7.64 -5.16
C GLU A 20 13.98 -6.42 -4.32
N LEU A 21 14.98 -5.71 -3.83
CA LEU A 21 14.74 -4.50 -3.05
C LEU A 21 14.47 -3.31 -3.95
N GLY A 22 13.54 -2.48 -3.54
CA GLY A 22 13.20 -1.27 -4.24
C GLY A 22 12.63 -0.21 -3.31
N TYR A 23 12.38 0.97 -3.84
CA TYR A 23 11.75 2.03 -3.09
C TYR A 23 10.33 2.24 -3.58
N PHE A 24 9.39 2.08 -2.67
CA PHE A 24 7.99 2.39 -2.95
C PHE A 24 7.77 3.89 -2.90
N HIS A 25 7.20 4.44 -3.96
CA HIS A 25 6.95 5.87 -4.09
C HIS A 25 5.51 6.25 -3.75
N CYS A 26 4.57 5.61 -4.39
CA CYS A 26 3.16 5.97 -4.23
C CYS A 26 2.25 4.87 -4.75
N TRP A 27 0.98 5.02 -4.43
CA TRP A 27 -0.06 4.18 -5.02
C TRP A 27 -0.61 4.86 -6.26
N GLU A 28 -0.71 4.12 -7.36
CA GLU A 28 -1.37 4.58 -8.56
C GLU A 28 -2.79 4.04 -8.58
N HIS A 29 -3.73 4.94 -8.68
CA HIS A 29 -5.13 4.58 -8.78
C HIS A 29 -5.54 4.62 -10.25
N TRP A 30 -5.84 3.47 -10.79
CA TRP A 30 -6.29 3.37 -12.17
C TRP A 30 -7.75 2.97 -12.19
N SER A 31 -8.58 3.72 -12.88
CA SER A 31 -9.97 3.36 -13.01
C SER A 31 -10.42 3.52 -14.45
N ASN A 32 -11.25 2.60 -14.88
CA ASN A 32 -11.84 2.62 -16.20
C ASN A 32 -13.35 2.74 -16.03
N VAL A 33 -13.92 3.74 -16.69
CA VAL A 33 -15.37 3.90 -16.70
C VAL A 33 -15.92 2.97 -17.77
N ILE A 34 -16.70 2.00 -17.36
CA ILE A 34 -17.29 1.03 -18.26
C ILE A 34 -18.79 1.28 -18.35
N GLY A 35 -19.27 1.50 -19.56
CA GLY A 35 -20.70 1.66 -19.79
C GLY A 35 -21.45 0.35 -19.55
N ALA A 36 -22.71 0.47 -19.13
CA ALA A 36 -23.53 -0.69 -18.83
C ALA A 36 -23.65 -1.66 -20.01
N SER A 37 -23.63 -1.13 -21.22
CA SER A 37 -23.72 -1.94 -22.43
C SER A 37 -22.44 -2.72 -22.73
N ALA A 38 -21.33 -2.32 -22.17
CA ALA A 38 -20.05 -2.97 -22.41
C ALA A 38 -19.83 -4.17 -21.50
N LEU A 39 -20.55 -4.24 -20.41
CA LEU A 39 -20.41 -5.32 -19.45
C LEU A 39 -21.67 -6.17 -19.43
N ARG A 40 -21.56 -7.34 -20.01
CA ARG A 40 -22.62 -8.32 -19.94
C ARG A 40 -22.41 -9.18 -18.72
N GLY A 41 -23.49 -9.59 -18.10
CA GLY A 41 -23.41 -10.48 -16.95
C GLY A 41 -23.59 -9.78 -15.63
N GLY A 42 -24.27 -8.66 -15.60
CA GLY A 42 -24.76 -8.09 -14.38
C GLY A 42 -23.99 -6.91 -13.82
N HIS A 43 -23.03 -6.40 -14.55
CA HIS A 43 -22.41 -5.13 -14.15
C HIS A 43 -23.29 -3.96 -14.59
N PRO A 44 -23.75 -3.15 -13.64
CA PRO A 44 -24.67 -2.05 -13.97
C PRO A 44 -24.00 -0.84 -14.60
N GLY A 45 -22.75 -0.96 -15.03
CA GLY A 45 -21.94 0.16 -15.42
C GLY A 45 -21.22 0.75 -14.20
N GLY A 46 -20.31 1.65 -14.38
CA GLY A 46 -19.56 2.27 -13.30
C GLY A 46 -18.07 2.22 -13.51
N GLN A 47 -17.33 2.07 -12.44
CA GLN A 47 -15.87 2.06 -12.48
C GLN A 47 -15.32 0.71 -12.05
N VAL A 48 -14.38 0.21 -12.85
CA VAL A 48 -13.53 -0.89 -12.44
C VAL A 48 -12.21 -0.27 -12.04
N GLY A 49 -11.89 -0.34 -10.76
CA GLY A 49 -10.68 0.26 -10.23
C GLY A 49 -9.62 -0.76 -9.93
N GLN A 50 -8.39 -0.39 -10.18
CA GLN A 50 -7.22 -1.15 -9.77
C GLN A 50 -6.23 -0.22 -9.11
N ILE A 51 -5.52 -0.74 -8.11
CA ILE A 51 -4.50 0.01 -7.40
C ILE A 51 -3.18 -0.72 -7.59
N TYR A 52 -2.18 0.04 -7.98
CA TYR A 52 -0.82 -0.48 -8.15
C TYR A 52 0.14 0.31 -7.30
N GLY A 53 1.20 -0.33 -6.86
CA GLY A 53 2.31 0.37 -6.25
C GLY A 53 3.32 0.76 -7.30
N ILE A 54 3.85 1.96 -7.20
CA ILE A 54 4.93 2.42 -8.08
C ILE A 54 6.21 2.25 -7.31
N VAL A 55 7.06 1.36 -7.79
CA VAL A 55 8.29 0.97 -7.11
C VAL A 55 9.49 1.22 -8.01
N GLU A 56 10.48 1.88 -7.44
CA GLU A 56 11.74 2.14 -8.11
C GLU A 56 12.75 1.04 -7.79
N PHE A 57 13.21 0.38 -8.83
CA PHE A 57 14.29 -0.61 -8.77
C PHE A 57 15.53 -0.02 -9.43
N PRO A 58 16.69 -0.69 -9.32
CA PRO A 58 17.85 -0.23 -10.08
C PRO A 58 17.50 -0.13 -11.57
N GLU A 59 17.72 1.05 -12.12
CA GLU A 59 17.53 1.34 -13.54
C GLU A 59 16.11 1.33 -14.08
N GLU A 60 15.10 1.04 -13.23
CA GLU A 60 13.72 1.03 -13.73
C GLU A 60 12.71 1.34 -12.64
N VAL A 61 11.54 1.79 -13.09
CA VAL A 61 10.39 1.97 -12.23
C VAL A 61 9.29 1.06 -12.76
N ARG A 62 8.70 0.28 -11.87
CA ARG A 62 7.67 -0.68 -12.25
C ARG A 62 6.37 -0.45 -11.50
N ARG A 63 5.29 -0.78 -12.16
CA ARG A 63 3.97 -0.89 -11.56
C ARG A 63 3.85 -2.29 -10.97
N VAL A 64 3.55 -2.38 -9.69
CA VAL A 64 3.55 -3.64 -8.95
C VAL A 64 2.21 -3.85 -8.27
N GLU A 65 1.74 -5.08 -8.24
CA GLU A 65 0.52 -5.43 -7.52
C GLU A 65 0.70 -5.24 -6.02
N PRO A 66 -0.31 -4.72 -5.31
CA PRO A 66 -0.17 -4.47 -3.86
C PRO A 66 0.28 -5.68 -3.06
N TYR A 67 -0.20 -6.86 -3.40
CA TYR A 67 0.12 -8.07 -2.64
C TYR A 67 1.57 -8.54 -2.84
N GLU A 68 2.26 -8.03 -3.86
CA GLU A 68 3.65 -8.37 -4.11
C GLU A 68 4.62 -7.50 -3.30
N ILE A 69 4.12 -6.44 -2.70
CA ILE A 69 4.96 -5.48 -2.01
C ILE A 69 5.09 -5.84 -0.53
N HIS A 70 6.31 -6.06 -0.09
CA HIS A 70 6.61 -6.30 1.32
C HIS A 70 7.49 -5.17 1.84
N PHE A 71 6.96 -4.37 2.75
CA PHE A 71 7.72 -3.26 3.30
C PHE A 71 8.77 -3.75 4.29
N LYS A 72 9.95 -3.16 4.22
CA LYS A 72 11.11 -3.55 5.03
C LYS A 72 11.68 -2.39 5.83
N ASP A 73 10.91 -1.33 6.00
CA ASP A 73 11.35 -0.11 6.65
C ASP A 73 10.93 -0.05 8.14
N GLU A 74 11.32 1.04 8.77
CA GLU A 74 10.98 1.28 10.17
C GLU A 74 9.47 1.33 10.42
N ILE A 75 8.72 1.86 9.48
CA ILE A 75 7.25 1.93 9.60
C ILE A 75 6.68 0.52 9.69
N ASN A 76 7.19 -0.40 8.92
CA ASN A 76 6.78 -1.79 8.97
C ASN A 76 7.08 -2.41 10.34
N ASP A 77 8.24 -2.10 10.89
CA ASP A 77 8.63 -2.61 12.21
C ASP A 77 7.71 -2.07 13.31
N ILE A 78 7.35 -0.80 13.20
CA ILE A 78 6.40 -0.18 14.14
C ILE A 78 5.04 -0.85 14.05
N LEU A 79 4.54 -1.07 12.84
CA LEU A 79 3.25 -1.73 12.64
C LEU A 79 3.26 -3.15 13.18
N ARG A 80 4.35 -3.87 12.99
CA ARG A 80 4.49 -5.22 13.53
C ARG A 80 4.46 -5.20 15.06
N ALA A 81 5.19 -4.29 15.66
CA ALA A 81 5.23 -4.16 17.12
C ALA A 81 3.86 -3.81 17.69
N MET A 82 3.14 -2.93 17.04
CA MET A 82 1.79 -2.55 17.47
C MET A 82 0.82 -3.73 17.38
N ASN A 83 0.92 -4.54 16.35
CA ASN A 83 0.07 -5.71 16.19
C ASN A 83 0.39 -6.77 17.23
N GLU A 84 1.66 -7.00 17.53
CA GLU A 84 2.07 -7.92 18.58
C GLU A 84 1.54 -7.49 19.94
N HIS A 85 1.60 -6.21 20.23
CA HIS A 85 1.07 -5.67 21.48
C HIS A 85 -0.44 -5.85 21.58
N LYS A 86 -1.15 -5.63 20.49
CA LYS A 86 -2.59 -5.82 20.43
C LYS A 86 -2.97 -7.27 20.69
N GLU A 87 -2.24 -8.21 20.14
CA GLU A 87 -2.48 -9.63 20.34
C GLU A 87 -2.24 -10.03 21.78
N MET A 88 -1.18 -9.53 22.39
CA MET A 88 -0.90 -9.78 23.80
C MET A 88 -2.01 -9.24 24.71
N SER A 89 -2.51 -8.05 24.43
CA SER A 89 -3.61 -7.47 25.19
C SER A 89 -4.88 -8.30 25.06
N ALA A 90 -5.18 -8.77 23.85
CA ALA A 90 -6.35 -9.62 23.63
C ALA A 90 -6.23 -10.94 24.36
N ASN A 91 -5.04 -11.53 24.40
CA ASN A 91 -4.80 -12.77 25.12
C ASN A 91 -4.93 -12.59 26.63
N GLU A 92 -4.44 -11.48 27.16
CA GLU A 92 -4.57 -11.16 28.57
C GLU A 92 -6.03 -10.99 28.99
N GLU A 93 -6.82 -10.29 28.19
CA GLU A 93 -8.24 -10.13 28.44
C GLU A 93 -8.98 -11.47 28.43
N THR A 94 -8.62 -12.34 27.51
CA THR A 94 -9.21 -13.67 27.45
C THR A 94 -8.86 -14.47 28.70
N SER A 95 -7.64 -14.36 29.19
CA SER A 95 -7.21 -15.04 30.39
C SER A 95 -7.94 -14.56 31.64
N GLU A 96 -8.22 -13.27 31.73
CA GLU A 96 -8.92 -12.71 32.87
C GLU A 96 -10.39 -13.14 32.94
N ASN A 97 -10.96 -13.47 31.82
CA ASN A 97 -12.36 -13.89 31.75
C ASN A 97 -12.56 -15.38 32.06
N LEU A 98 -11.50 -16.08 32.34
CA LEU A 98 -11.56 -17.43 32.79
C LEU A 98 -11.70 -17.47 34.31
#